data_30bea9c36bd6af6d7a71d19614bab555
#
_entry.id   30bea9c36bd6af6d7a71d19614bab555
#
_cell.length_a   1.000
_cell.length_b   1.000
_cell.length_c   1.000
_cell.angle_alpha   90.00
_cell.angle_beta   90.00
_cell.angle_gamma   90.00
#
_symmetry.space_group_name_H-M   'P 1'
#
loop_
_entity.id
_entity.type
_entity.pdbx_description
1 polymer ?
#
loop_
_entity_poly.entity_id
_entity_poly.type
_entity_poly.pdbx_seq_one_letter_code
_entity_poly.pdbx_strand_id
1 'polypeptide(L)'
;MKIDIYTSTKNGTKYLSVPKGTKIASLQLPDTVDPDILTLSPFRTRLELTPGKPHPALDQDNIIAQIEEKGYAIHGTKTEIKAGVA
;
A
#
# COMPACT_ATOMS: atom_id res chain seq x y z
N MET A 1 -10.16 -9.36 -1.24
CA MET A 1 -8.96 -9.41 -0.37
C MET A 1 -9.02 -8.27 0.65
N LYS A 2 -8.86 -8.60 1.90
CA LYS A 2 -8.77 -7.57 2.94
C LYS A 2 -7.33 -7.22 3.20
N ILE A 3 -7.04 -5.93 3.27
CA ILE A 3 -5.68 -5.43 3.47
C ILE A 3 -5.64 -4.40 4.59
N ASP A 4 -4.44 -4.22 5.12
CA ASP A 4 -4.13 -3.14 6.04
C ASP A 4 -3.17 -2.20 5.32
N ILE A 5 -3.43 -0.89 5.41
CA ILE A 5 -2.61 0.13 4.76
C ILE A 5 -1.89 0.95 5.83
N TYR A 6 -0.59 1.10 5.65
CA TYR A 6 0.26 1.94 6.49
C TYR A 6 0.80 3.09 5.66
N THR A 7 1.03 4.22 6.29
CA THR A 7 1.62 5.38 5.64
C THR A 7 2.99 5.66 6.22
N SER A 8 3.90 6.16 5.39
CA SER A 8 5.20 6.61 5.85
C SER A 8 5.04 7.84 6.74
N THR A 9 5.70 7.84 7.90
CA THR A 9 5.71 9.01 8.77
C THR A 9 6.64 10.10 8.27
N LYS A 10 7.54 9.76 7.34
CA LYS A 10 8.47 10.71 6.73
C LYS A 10 7.93 11.32 5.44
N ASN A 11 7.06 10.59 4.73
CA ASN A 11 6.47 11.06 3.48
C ASN A 11 5.06 10.51 3.36
N GLY A 12 4.08 11.35 3.66
CA GLY A 12 2.68 10.97 3.66
C GLY A 12 2.08 10.56 2.31
N THR A 13 2.86 10.67 1.22
CA THR A 13 2.41 10.21 -0.10
C THR A 13 2.83 8.77 -0.39
N LYS A 14 3.58 8.14 0.51
CA LYS A 14 4.05 6.77 0.36
C LYS A 14 3.30 5.84 1.30
N TYR A 15 2.85 4.72 0.78
CA TYR A 15 2.03 3.76 1.50
C TYR A 15 2.58 2.35 1.36
N LEU A 16 2.35 1.54 2.39
CA LEU A 16 2.61 0.10 2.37
C LEU A 16 1.31 -0.62 2.67
N SER A 17 0.91 -1.52 1.80
CA SER A 17 -0.28 -2.35 1.98
C SER A 17 0.13 -3.80 2.15
N VAL A 18 -0.52 -4.49 3.07
CA VAL A 18 -0.26 -5.90 3.37
C VAL A 18 -1.59 -6.62 3.58
N PRO A 19 -1.62 -7.96 3.44
CA PRO A 19 -2.82 -8.71 3.79
C PRO A 19 -3.19 -8.46 5.25
N LYS A 20 -4.49 -8.42 5.53
CA LYS A 20 -4.98 -8.21 6.89
C LYS A 20 -4.34 -9.19 7.85
N GLY A 21 -3.87 -8.66 8.98
CA GLY A 21 -3.25 -9.49 10.02
C GLY A 21 -1.76 -9.69 9.87
N THR A 22 -1.16 -9.16 8.81
CA THR A 22 0.30 -9.23 8.64
C THR A 22 0.98 -8.35 9.68
N LYS A 23 1.95 -8.93 10.39
CA LYS A 23 2.74 -8.18 11.35
C LYS A 23 3.88 -7.48 10.62
N ILE A 24 3.88 -6.15 10.65
CA ILE A 24 4.91 -5.36 9.97
C ILE A 24 6.30 -5.71 10.47
N ALA A 25 6.46 -5.96 11.76
CA ALA A 25 7.75 -6.32 12.33
C ALA A 25 8.30 -7.65 11.78
N SER A 26 7.43 -8.52 11.28
CA SER A 26 7.85 -9.80 10.69
C SER A 26 8.04 -9.72 9.18
N LEU A 27 7.71 -8.58 8.58
CA LEU A 27 7.80 -8.42 7.14
C LEU A 27 9.26 -8.25 6.72
N GLN A 28 9.70 -9.08 5.80
CA GLN A 28 11.08 -9.01 5.28
C GLN A 28 11.13 -8.12 4.05
N LEU A 29 11.54 -6.89 4.25
CA LEU A 29 11.73 -5.95 3.16
C LEU A 29 13.16 -6.03 2.65
N PRO A 30 13.39 -5.89 1.32
CA PRO A 30 14.75 -5.90 0.79
C PRO A 30 15.53 -4.68 1.26
N ASP A 31 16.87 -4.80 1.29
CA ASP A 31 17.74 -3.69 1.69
C ASP A 31 17.61 -2.49 0.77
N THR A 32 17.13 -2.71 -0.44
CA THR A 32 16.95 -1.65 -1.44
C THR A 32 15.62 -0.92 -1.31
N VAL A 33 14.79 -1.29 -0.32
CA VAL A 33 13.49 -0.61 -0.13
C VAL A 33 13.71 0.87 0.22
N ASP A 34 12.78 1.70 -0.20
CA ASP A 34 12.78 3.12 0.12
C ASP A 34 12.85 3.33 1.64
N PRO A 35 13.86 4.05 2.15
CA PRO A 35 13.97 4.28 3.60
C PRO A 35 12.74 4.89 4.25
N ASP A 36 11.94 5.66 3.51
CA ASP A 36 10.71 6.24 4.05
C ASP A 36 9.69 5.17 4.43
N ILE A 37 9.77 3.98 3.83
CA ILE A 37 8.88 2.86 4.12
C ILE A 37 9.26 2.14 5.43
N LEU A 38 10.41 2.46 5.99
CA LEU A 38 10.88 1.82 7.23
C LEU A 38 10.24 2.41 8.49
N THR A 39 9.62 3.59 8.38
CA THR A 39 8.92 4.22 9.49
C THR A 39 7.46 4.43 9.12
N LEU A 40 6.61 3.58 9.65
CA LEU A 40 5.21 3.49 9.26
C LEU A 40 4.28 3.74 10.43
N SER A 41 3.10 4.27 10.13
CA SER A 41 1.99 4.32 11.08
C SER A 41 0.73 3.79 10.40
N PRO A 42 -0.21 3.23 11.17
CA PRO A 42 -1.45 2.74 10.59
C PRO A 42 -2.22 3.88 9.89
N PHE A 43 -2.66 3.63 8.68
CA PHE A 43 -3.47 4.58 7.93
C PHE A 43 -4.90 4.10 7.81
N ARG A 44 -5.10 2.87 7.34
CA ARG A 44 -6.41 2.28 7.22
C ARG A 44 -6.30 0.76 7.37
N THR A 45 -7.14 0.18 8.22
CA THR A 45 -7.14 -1.26 8.45
C THR A 45 -8.41 -1.88 7.91
N ARG A 46 -8.34 -3.16 7.57
CA ARG A 46 -9.47 -3.96 7.11
C ARG A 46 -10.16 -3.39 5.87
N LEU A 47 -9.39 -2.84 4.96
CA LEU A 47 -9.93 -2.34 3.71
C LEU A 47 -10.18 -3.52 2.76
N GLU A 48 -11.40 -3.62 2.25
CA GLU A 48 -11.73 -4.68 1.29
C GLU A 48 -11.42 -4.24 -0.13
N LEU A 49 -10.58 -5.02 -0.81
CA LEU A 49 -10.35 -4.85 -2.25
C LEU A 49 -11.10 -5.97 -2.98
N THR A 50 -12.10 -5.60 -3.76
CA THR A 50 -12.92 -6.56 -4.50
C THR A 50 -12.55 -6.52 -5.97
N PRO A 51 -12.08 -7.64 -6.55
CA PRO A 51 -11.80 -7.69 -7.99
C PRO A 51 -13.03 -7.28 -8.79
N GLY A 52 -12.83 -6.45 -9.80
CA GLY A 52 -13.92 -5.95 -10.63
C GLY A 52 -14.61 -4.69 -10.06
N LYS A 53 -14.27 -4.27 -8.86
CA LYS A 53 -14.79 -3.05 -8.25
C LYS A 53 -13.64 -2.16 -7.84
N PRO A 54 -13.09 -1.36 -8.76
CA PRO A 54 -11.90 -0.56 -8.47
C PRO A 54 -12.15 0.47 -7.38
N HIS A 55 -11.16 0.64 -6.51
CA HIS A 55 -11.19 1.68 -5.50
C HIS A 55 -10.86 3.03 -6.16
N PRO A 56 -11.59 4.11 -5.84
CA PRO A 56 -11.39 5.39 -6.51
C PRO A 56 -10.02 6.03 -6.23
N ALA A 57 -9.40 5.75 -5.11
CA ALA A 57 -8.14 6.37 -4.71
C ALA A 57 -6.93 5.45 -4.83
N LEU A 58 -7.12 4.18 -5.18
CA LEU A 58 -6.03 3.19 -5.19
C LEU A 58 -5.99 2.44 -6.52
N ASP A 59 -4.78 2.12 -6.96
CA ASP A 59 -4.59 1.20 -8.08
C ASP A 59 -4.68 -0.22 -7.53
N GLN A 60 -5.90 -0.71 -7.40
CA GLN A 60 -6.21 -1.98 -6.77
C GLN A 60 -5.50 -3.15 -7.45
N ASP A 61 -5.52 -3.20 -8.77
CA ASP A 61 -4.91 -4.31 -9.50
C ASP A 61 -3.41 -4.39 -9.27
N ASN A 62 -2.74 -3.24 -9.22
CA ASN A 62 -1.32 -3.18 -8.95
C ASN A 62 -1.01 -3.62 -7.51
N ILE A 63 -1.82 -3.18 -6.56
CA ILE A 63 -1.64 -3.54 -5.15
C ILE A 63 -1.80 -5.04 -4.96
N ILE A 64 -2.85 -5.62 -5.53
CA ILE A 64 -3.11 -7.05 -5.43
C ILE A 64 -1.96 -7.84 -6.08
N ALA A 65 -1.51 -7.43 -7.26
CA ALA A 65 -0.43 -8.10 -7.94
C ALA A 65 0.86 -8.10 -7.12
N GLN A 66 1.21 -6.98 -6.50
CA GLN A 66 2.38 -6.91 -5.65
C GLN A 66 2.26 -7.81 -4.42
N ILE A 67 1.09 -7.82 -3.79
CA ILE A 67 0.85 -8.66 -2.61
C ILE A 67 0.98 -10.13 -2.98
N GLU A 68 0.41 -10.54 -4.11
CA GLU A 68 0.49 -11.93 -4.56
C GLU A 68 1.92 -12.34 -4.90
N GLU A 69 2.71 -11.40 -5.39
CA GLU A 69 4.09 -11.69 -5.78
C GLU A 69 5.04 -11.73 -4.58
N LYS A 70 4.91 -10.80 -3.65
CA LYS A 70 5.92 -10.63 -2.60
C LYS A 70 5.35 -10.43 -1.19
N GLY A 71 4.04 -10.48 -1.02
CA GLY A 71 3.40 -10.39 0.30
C GLY A 71 3.17 -8.98 0.80
N TYR A 72 3.51 -7.98 0.04
CA TYR A 72 3.27 -6.57 0.37
C TYR A 72 3.20 -5.74 -0.90
N ALA A 73 2.68 -4.51 -0.79
CA ALA A 73 2.64 -3.57 -1.90
C ALA A 73 3.09 -2.19 -1.43
N ILE A 74 3.96 -1.55 -2.20
CA ILE A 74 4.37 -0.17 -1.96
C ILE A 74 3.75 0.67 -3.07
N HIS A 75 3.02 1.73 -2.69
CA HIS A 75 2.25 2.50 -3.66
C HIS A 75 1.96 3.92 -3.17
N GLY A 76 1.52 4.77 -4.09
CA GLY A 76 0.95 6.08 -3.78
C GLY A 76 -0.57 6.03 -3.86
N THR A 77 -1.19 7.15 -4.24
CA THR A 77 -2.63 7.24 -4.45
C THR A 77 -2.92 7.65 -5.89
N LYS A 78 -4.06 7.19 -6.40
CA LYS A 78 -4.50 7.52 -7.77
C LYS A 78 -4.81 9.00 -7.98
N THR A 79 -5.21 9.68 -6.92
CA THR A 79 -5.61 11.08 -7.03
C THR A 79 -4.50 11.99 -7.52
N GLU A 80 -3.26 11.62 -7.29
CA GLU A 80 -2.11 12.38 -7.75
C GLU A 80 -2.05 12.45 -9.26
N ILE A 81 -2.42 11.39 -9.91
CA ILE A 81 -2.38 11.30 -11.38
C ILE A 81 -3.34 12.30 -11.99
N LYS A 82 -4.51 12.44 -11.40
CA LYS A 82 -5.51 13.39 -11.90
C LYS A 82 -5.05 14.83 -11.77
N ALA A 83 -4.42 15.17 -10.68
CA ALA A 83 -3.92 16.51 -10.48
C ALA A 83 -2.88 16.86 -11.54
N GLY A 84 -2.09 15.89 -11.97
CA GLY A 84 -1.10 16.11 -12.99
C GLY A 84 -1.68 16.34 -14.39
N VAL A 85 -2.89 15.91 -14.62
CA VAL A 85 -3.55 16.05 -15.92
C VAL A 85 -4.19 17.43 -16.09
N ALA A 86 -4.63 17.98 -15.01
CA ALA A 86 -5.22 19.31 -15.04
C ALA A 86 -4.18 20.38 -15.30
#